data_13aee321be7905cdfd59f439e657d58c
#
_entry.id   13aee321be7905cdfd59f439e657d58c
#
_cell.length_a   1.000
_cell.length_b   1.000
_cell.length_c   1.000
_cell.angle_alpha   90.00
_cell.angle_beta   90.00
_cell.angle_gamma   90.00
#
_symmetry.space_group_name_H-M   'P 1'
#
loop_
_entity.id
_entity.type
_entity.pdbx_description
1 polymer ?
#
loop_
_entity_poly.entity_id
_entity_poly.type
_entity_poly.pdbx_seq_one_letter_code
_entity_poly.pdbx_strand_id
1 'polypeptide(L)'
;MRDENMSYTVKSSERLRKSGSEAETKALLYLMNFRPDSDDIYYFVVDFFNDLTGMDNMASRLWDVQSKGAHHVSPKAIGKELVTLFKNYMSPLTFEAYILFIGSVTGSLRKDSSLTTFGIENVKDAAIEQIKLGLHEEGSAKE
;
A
#
# COMPACT_ATOMS: atom_id res chain seq x y z
N MET A 1 -41.63 -11.81 15.43
CA MET A 1 -41.73 -10.75 14.43
C MET A 1 -40.35 -10.15 14.25
N ARG A 2 -39.79 -10.40 13.11
CA ARG A 2 -38.48 -9.91 12.79
C ARG A 2 -38.66 -8.61 12.05
N ASP A 3 -38.04 -7.54 12.51
CA ASP A 3 -37.89 -6.32 11.73
C ASP A 3 -36.91 -6.59 10.62
N GLU A 4 -37.43 -6.90 9.45
CA GLU A 4 -36.67 -7.29 8.27
C GLU A 4 -36.13 -6.12 7.46
N ASN A 5 -36.10 -4.94 8.04
CA ASN A 5 -35.58 -3.75 7.38
C ASN A 5 -34.49 -3.04 8.20
N MET A 6 -33.49 -3.77 8.63
CA MET A 6 -32.23 -3.10 8.89
C MET A 6 -31.50 -2.91 7.55
N SER A 7 -31.90 -1.89 6.81
CA SER A 7 -31.07 -1.37 5.75
C SER A 7 -29.83 -0.79 6.40
N TYR A 8 -28.74 -1.54 6.33
CA TYR A 8 -27.44 -1.06 6.75
C TYR A 8 -27.00 0.01 5.74
N THR A 9 -27.33 1.24 6.02
CA THR A 9 -26.82 2.34 5.23
C THR A 9 -25.39 2.63 5.71
N VAL A 10 -24.41 2.11 5.01
CA VAL A 10 -23.04 2.56 5.19
C VAL A 10 -23.00 4.01 4.77
N LYS A 11 -23.11 4.90 5.72
CA LYS A 11 -22.73 6.30 5.50
C LYS A 11 -21.22 6.38 5.53
N SER A 12 -20.60 5.94 4.43
CA SER A 12 -19.22 6.24 4.20
C SER A 12 -19.12 7.70 3.80
N SER A 13 -18.49 8.50 4.64
CA SER A 13 -18.07 9.86 4.27
C SER A 13 -16.90 9.83 3.27
N GLU A 14 -16.31 8.67 3.08
CA GLU A 14 -15.32 8.44 2.05
C GLU A 14 -16.00 8.13 0.73
N ARG A 15 -16.14 9.14 -0.10
CA ARG A 15 -16.41 8.89 -1.50
C ARG A 15 -15.21 8.14 -2.06
N LEU A 16 -15.42 6.87 -2.40
CA LEU A 16 -14.47 6.12 -3.23
C LEU A 16 -14.22 6.92 -4.50
N ARG A 17 -13.11 7.64 -4.53
CA ARG A 17 -12.68 8.28 -5.76
C ARG A 17 -12.37 7.16 -6.74
N LYS A 18 -12.82 7.30 -7.98
CA LYS A 18 -12.61 6.31 -9.04
C LYS A 18 -11.14 5.89 -9.14
N SER A 19 -10.20 6.83 -9.06
CA SER A 19 -8.77 6.56 -9.10
C SER A 19 -8.28 5.74 -7.91
N GLY A 20 -8.81 5.97 -6.70
CA GLY A 20 -8.48 5.19 -5.50
C GLY A 20 -8.97 3.76 -5.61
N SER A 21 -10.22 3.57 -6.06
CA SER A 21 -10.82 2.24 -6.26
C SER A 21 -10.08 1.45 -7.34
N GLU A 22 -9.68 2.10 -8.44
CA GLU A 22 -8.90 1.46 -9.50
C GLU A 22 -7.52 1.04 -9.00
N ALA A 23 -6.84 1.87 -8.20
CA ALA A 23 -5.55 1.55 -7.64
C ALA A 23 -5.62 0.35 -6.68
N GLU A 24 -6.63 0.31 -5.82
CA GLU A 24 -6.85 -0.83 -4.92
C GLU A 24 -7.12 -2.12 -5.68
N THR A 25 -7.94 -2.06 -6.73
CA THR A 25 -8.21 -3.22 -7.59
C THR A 25 -6.95 -3.70 -8.30
N LYS A 26 -6.16 -2.79 -8.84
CA LYS A 26 -4.89 -3.13 -9.50
C LYS A 26 -3.87 -3.70 -8.51
N ALA A 27 -3.81 -3.17 -7.30
CA ALA A 27 -2.94 -3.69 -6.24
C ALA A 27 -3.34 -5.13 -5.86
N LEU A 28 -4.64 -5.41 -5.77
CA LEU A 28 -5.15 -6.76 -5.52
C LEU A 28 -4.75 -7.72 -6.66
N LEU A 29 -4.96 -7.33 -7.91
CA LEU A 29 -4.58 -8.14 -9.07
C LEU A 29 -3.07 -8.39 -9.11
N TYR A 30 -2.27 -7.39 -8.77
CA TYR A 30 -0.82 -7.52 -8.66
C TYR A 30 -0.44 -8.58 -7.61
N LEU A 31 -1.01 -8.49 -6.43
CA LEU A 31 -0.73 -9.42 -5.34
C LEU A 31 -1.16 -10.86 -5.69
N MET A 32 -2.26 -11.01 -6.41
CA MET A 32 -2.79 -12.32 -6.81
C MET A 32 -1.95 -13.01 -7.90
N ASN A 33 -1.31 -12.24 -8.80
CA ASN A 33 -0.80 -12.82 -10.04
C ASN A 33 0.65 -12.47 -10.40
N PHE A 34 1.18 -11.36 -9.92
CA PHE A 34 2.41 -10.78 -10.49
C PHE A 34 3.63 -10.83 -9.58
N ARG A 35 3.52 -11.46 -8.44
CA ARG A 35 4.66 -11.70 -7.56
C ARG A 35 5.14 -13.15 -7.68
N PRO A 36 6.45 -13.41 -7.47
CA PRO A 36 6.95 -14.79 -7.41
C PRO A 36 6.26 -15.63 -6.32
N ASP A 37 5.82 -15.00 -5.24
CA ASP A 37 5.17 -15.65 -4.10
C ASP A 37 3.63 -15.55 -4.13
N SER A 38 3.02 -15.12 -5.24
CA SER A 38 1.55 -14.99 -5.34
C SER A 38 0.81 -16.29 -5.04
N ASP A 39 1.36 -17.43 -5.44
CA ASP A 39 0.74 -18.73 -5.22
C ASP A 39 0.69 -19.13 -3.72
N ASP A 40 1.49 -18.51 -2.88
CA ASP A 40 1.48 -18.73 -1.44
C ASP A 40 0.38 -17.95 -0.72
N ILE A 41 -0.27 -17.01 -1.40
CA ILE A 41 -1.27 -16.12 -0.82
C ILE A 41 -2.66 -16.71 -1.08
N TYR A 42 -3.36 -17.06 -0.01
CA TYR A 42 -4.68 -17.69 -0.06
C TYR A 42 -5.82 -16.74 0.28
N TYR A 43 -5.58 -15.79 1.17
CA TYR A 43 -6.60 -14.85 1.62
C TYR A 43 -6.19 -13.42 1.30
N PHE A 44 -7.16 -12.63 0.90
CA PHE A 44 -6.99 -11.21 0.59
C PHE A 44 -8.00 -10.43 1.42
N VAL A 45 -7.51 -9.65 2.40
CA VAL A 45 -8.35 -8.92 3.34
C VAL A 45 -8.21 -7.44 3.09
N VAL A 46 -9.34 -6.79 2.81
CA VAL A 46 -9.40 -5.35 2.54
C VAL A 46 -9.59 -4.59 3.85
N ASP A 47 -8.90 -3.46 3.98
CA ASP A 47 -9.01 -2.55 5.13
C ASP A 47 -8.71 -3.21 6.49
N PHE A 48 -7.73 -4.10 6.53
CA PHE A 48 -7.35 -4.75 7.78
C PHE A 48 -6.17 -4.04 8.45
N PHE A 49 -4.95 -4.23 7.96
CA PHE A 49 -3.77 -3.49 8.45
C PHE A 49 -3.54 -2.19 7.67
N ASN A 50 -3.70 -2.27 6.37
CA ASN A 50 -3.65 -1.19 5.40
C ASN A 50 -4.74 -1.44 4.35
N ASP A 51 -4.58 -0.90 3.16
CA ASP A 51 -5.60 -1.05 2.11
C ASP A 51 -5.86 -2.50 1.76
N LEU A 52 -4.81 -3.33 1.76
CA LEU A 52 -4.91 -4.74 1.43
C LEU A 52 -3.90 -5.55 2.23
N THR A 53 -4.33 -6.70 2.74
CA THR A 53 -3.47 -7.67 3.41
C THR A 53 -3.60 -9.02 2.75
N GLY A 54 -2.48 -9.60 2.33
CA GLY A 54 -2.41 -10.99 1.91
C GLY A 54 -2.07 -11.90 3.08
N MET A 55 -2.62 -13.10 3.08
CA MET A 55 -2.32 -14.14 4.08
C MET A 55 -2.15 -15.48 3.41
N ASP A 56 -1.25 -16.32 3.93
CA ASP A 56 -1.16 -17.72 3.54
C ASP A 56 -2.35 -18.53 4.10
N ASN A 57 -2.44 -19.82 3.76
CA ASN A 57 -3.55 -20.65 4.18
C ASN A 57 -3.62 -20.90 5.69
N MET A 58 -2.51 -20.71 6.40
CA MET A 58 -2.41 -20.86 7.86
C MET A 58 -2.53 -19.52 8.59
N ALA A 59 -2.69 -18.41 7.86
CA ALA A 59 -2.64 -17.05 8.39
C ALA A 59 -1.38 -16.75 9.21
N SER A 60 -0.26 -17.38 8.88
CA SER A 60 1.03 -17.23 9.56
C SER A 60 1.99 -16.30 8.82
N ARG A 61 1.79 -16.12 7.51
CA ARG A 61 2.58 -15.22 6.66
C ARG A 61 1.67 -14.11 6.16
N LEU A 62 2.14 -12.88 6.24
CA LEU A 62 1.38 -11.68 5.91
C LEU A 62 2.10 -10.85 4.85
N TRP A 63 1.32 -10.27 3.95
CA TRP A 63 1.78 -9.28 2.98
C TRP A 63 1.02 -7.99 3.21
N ASP A 64 1.72 -6.89 3.37
CA ASP A 64 1.13 -5.60 3.70
C ASP A 64 1.18 -4.68 2.47
N VAL A 65 0.03 -4.20 2.01
CA VAL A 65 -0.10 -3.41 0.80
C VAL A 65 -0.84 -2.11 1.09
N GLN A 66 -0.20 -1.01 0.72
CA GLN A 66 -0.80 0.32 0.65
C GLN A 66 -0.89 0.73 -0.82
N SER A 67 -1.99 1.34 -1.22
CA SER A 67 -2.18 1.80 -2.59
C SER A 67 -2.44 3.30 -2.67
N LYS A 68 -1.99 3.91 -3.76
CA LYS A 68 -2.20 5.32 -4.06
C LYS A 68 -2.43 5.49 -5.55
N GLY A 69 -3.61 5.94 -5.93
CA GLY A 69 -3.98 6.15 -7.34
C GLY A 69 -3.40 7.40 -7.97
N ALA A 70 -2.70 8.24 -7.21
CA ALA A 70 -2.13 9.49 -7.71
C ALA A 70 -1.05 9.24 -8.77
N HIS A 71 -0.89 10.21 -9.67
CA HIS A 71 0.11 10.22 -10.72
C HIS A 71 1.23 11.22 -10.42
N HIS A 72 2.42 10.97 -10.96
CA HIS A 72 3.59 11.82 -10.77
C HIS A 72 3.93 12.07 -9.29
N VAL A 73 3.82 11.02 -8.47
CA VAL A 73 4.08 11.12 -7.04
C VAL A 73 5.57 11.38 -6.80
N SER A 74 5.86 12.43 -6.04
CA SER A 74 7.24 12.82 -5.72
C SER A 74 7.85 11.90 -4.66
N PRO A 75 9.19 11.83 -4.56
CA PRO A 75 9.86 11.08 -3.50
C PRO A 75 9.39 11.46 -2.10
N LYS A 76 9.19 12.73 -1.82
CA LYS A 76 8.69 13.19 -0.51
C LYS A 76 7.27 12.67 -0.23
N ALA A 77 6.39 12.73 -1.23
CA ALA A 77 5.02 12.21 -1.11
C ALA A 77 5.01 10.68 -0.92
N ILE A 78 5.92 9.96 -1.56
CA ILE A 78 6.12 8.53 -1.32
C ILE A 78 6.46 8.28 0.15
N GLY A 79 7.38 9.05 0.72
CA GLY A 79 7.72 8.94 2.13
C GLY A 79 6.52 9.09 3.06
N LYS A 80 5.62 10.00 2.75
CA LYS A 80 4.37 10.20 3.51
C LYS A 80 3.45 8.98 3.43
N GLU A 81 3.36 8.36 2.25
CA GLU A 81 2.55 7.14 2.06
C GLU A 81 3.13 5.91 2.76
N LEU A 82 4.43 5.88 3.00
CA LEU A 82 5.10 4.75 3.65
C LEU A 82 4.86 4.70 5.17
N VAL A 83 4.29 5.73 5.79
CA VAL A 83 4.12 5.81 7.25
C VAL A 83 3.35 4.62 7.80
N THR A 84 2.26 4.23 7.16
CA THR A 84 1.42 3.12 7.63
C THR A 84 2.11 1.77 7.48
N LEU A 85 2.84 1.57 6.38
CA LEU A 85 3.68 0.37 6.18
C LEU A 85 4.81 0.32 7.22
N PHE A 86 5.44 1.45 7.48
CA PHE A 86 6.51 1.57 8.47
C PHE A 86 6.02 1.25 9.90
N LYS A 87 4.82 1.71 10.26
CA LYS A 87 4.22 1.38 11.55
C LYS A 87 4.02 -0.13 11.72
N ASN A 88 3.57 -0.81 10.66
CA ASN A 88 3.44 -2.26 10.69
C ASN A 88 4.80 -2.96 10.74
N TYR A 89 5.80 -2.43 10.05
CA TYR A 89 7.18 -2.91 10.15
C TYR A 89 7.73 -2.83 11.57
N MET A 90 7.41 -1.76 12.29
CA MET A 90 7.84 -1.55 13.68
C MET A 90 6.97 -2.30 14.71
N SER A 91 5.88 -2.92 14.29
CA SER A 91 5.00 -3.71 15.15
C SER A 91 5.60 -5.07 15.49
N PRO A 92 5.05 -5.80 16.49
CA PRO A 92 5.49 -7.17 16.78
C PRO A 92 5.18 -8.18 15.66
N LEU A 93 4.32 -7.80 14.69
CA LEU A 93 3.95 -8.67 13.58
C LEU A 93 5.07 -8.73 12.54
N THR A 94 5.25 -9.92 11.95
CA THR A 94 6.21 -10.14 10.87
C THR A 94 5.48 -10.28 9.54
N PHE A 95 5.86 -9.47 8.58
CA PHE A 95 5.31 -9.50 7.21
C PHE A 95 6.37 -10.02 6.24
N GLU A 96 5.94 -10.77 5.24
CA GLU A 96 6.80 -11.25 4.14
C GLU A 96 7.23 -10.10 3.22
N ALA A 97 6.34 -9.14 3.01
CA ALA A 97 6.62 -7.98 2.18
C ALA A 97 5.78 -6.78 2.60
N TYR A 98 6.33 -5.60 2.36
CA TYR A 98 5.67 -4.31 2.48
C TYR A 98 5.66 -3.69 1.09
N ILE A 99 4.47 -3.45 0.56
CA ILE A 99 4.29 -3.06 -0.84
C ILE A 99 3.53 -1.74 -0.89
N LEU A 100 4.12 -0.76 -1.56
CA LEU A 100 3.44 0.47 -1.93
C LEU A 100 3.13 0.43 -3.43
N PHE A 101 1.85 0.40 -3.75
CA PHE A 101 1.37 0.41 -5.12
C PHE A 101 0.93 1.82 -5.50
N ILE A 102 1.55 2.41 -6.52
CA ILE A 102 1.34 3.81 -6.91
C ILE A 102 0.99 3.88 -8.40
N GLY A 103 0.12 4.84 -8.77
CA GLY A 103 -0.27 5.06 -10.16
C GLY A 103 0.91 5.42 -11.06
N SER A 104 1.68 6.43 -10.67
CA SER A 104 2.97 6.75 -11.33
C SER A 104 3.83 7.63 -10.41
N VAL A 105 5.11 7.69 -10.71
CA VAL A 105 6.10 8.45 -9.95
C VAL A 105 6.85 9.45 -10.83
N THR A 106 7.45 10.47 -10.22
CA THR A 106 8.27 11.44 -10.94
C THR A 106 9.57 10.81 -11.44
N GLY A 107 10.15 11.38 -12.49
CA GLY A 107 11.42 10.91 -13.06
C GLY A 107 12.62 11.03 -12.13
N SER A 108 12.48 11.78 -11.03
CA SER A 108 13.54 11.95 -10.03
C SER A 108 13.71 10.76 -9.08
N LEU A 109 12.81 9.77 -9.13
CA LEU A 109 12.82 8.66 -8.19
C LEU A 109 13.78 7.55 -8.57
N ARG A 110 13.65 7.02 -9.79
CA ARG A 110 14.29 5.76 -10.22
C ARG A 110 15.60 5.97 -10.90
N LYS A 111 16.56 5.10 -10.63
CA LYS A 111 17.82 5.00 -11.42
C LYS A 111 17.51 4.46 -12.80
N ASP A 112 16.77 3.35 -12.89
CA ASP A 112 16.26 2.74 -14.10
C ASP A 112 14.74 2.91 -14.16
N SER A 113 14.28 3.80 -15.05
CA SER A 113 12.86 4.13 -15.19
C SER A 113 12.04 3.04 -15.89
N SER A 114 12.68 2.04 -16.48
CA SER A 114 11.99 0.92 -17.12
C SER A 114 11.45 -0.10 -16.10
N LEU A 115 12.01 -0.13 -14.90
CA LEU A 115 11.55 -1.03 -13.85
C LEU A 115 10.27 -0.49 -13.20
N THR A 116 9.21 -1.28 -13.24
CA THR A 116 7.91 -0.94 -12.65
C THR A 116 7.72 -1.50 -11.25
N THR A 117 8.41 -2.58 -10.92
CA THR A 117 8.48 -3.15 -9.57
C THR A 117 9.92 -3.13 -9.11
N PHE A 118 10.20 -2.48 -7.99
CA PHE A 118 11.58 -2.31 -7.51
C PHE A 118 11.62 -2.02 -6.01
N GLY A 119 12.79 -2.21 -5.44
CA GLY A 119 13.12 -1.80 -4.08
C GLY A 119 14.04 -0.59 -4.06
N ILE A 120 14.63 -0.34 -2.90
CA ILE A 120 15.48 0.83 -2.65
C ILE A 120 16.73 0.87 -3.55
N GLU A 121 17.17 -0.26 -4.04
CA GLU A 121 18.34 -0.38 -4.93
C GLU A 121 18.15 0.38 -6.25
N ASN A 122 16.91 0.61 -6.67
CA ASN A 122 16.59 1.38 -7.88
C ASN A 122 16.18 2.83 -7.58
N VAL A 123 16.36 3.29 -6.36
CA VAL A 123 16.02 4.66 -5.96
C VAL A 123 17.27 5.51 -5.93
N LYS A 124 17.19 6.69 -6.56
CA LYS A 124 18.30 7.66 -6.56
C LYS A 124 18.60 8.15 -5.15
N ASP A 125 19.87 8.39 -4.82
CA ASP A 125 20.30 8.82 -3.49
C ASP A 125 19.59 10.10 -3.02
N ALA A 126 19.45 11.08 -3.90
CA ALA A 126 18.73 12.32 -3.60
C ALA A 126 17.25 12.05 -3.31
N ALA A 127 16.65 11.08 -4.00
CA ALA A 127 15.25 10.68 -3.74
C ALA A 127 15.10 9.97 -2.40
N ILE A 128 16.06 9.16 -1.99
CA ILE A 128 16.06 8.50 -0.67
C ILE A 128 15.98 9.54 0.45
N GLU A 129 16.75 10.62 0.36
CA GLU A 129 16.72 11.68 1.37
C GLU A 129 15.35 12.38 1.42
N GLN A 130 14.70 12.60 0.28
CA GLN A 130 13.36 13.15 0.22
C GLN A 130 12.30 12.20 0.77
N ILE A 131 12.42 10.90 0.50
CA ILE A 131 11.55 9.88 1.07
C ILE A 131 11.64 9.88 2.60
N LYS A 132 12.85 9.90 3.14
CA LYS A 132 13.08 10.00 4.58
C LYS A 132 12.44 11.24 5.19
N LEU A 133 12.57 12.38 4.53
CA LEU A 133 11.97 13.63 4.98
C LEU A 133 10.43 13.51 5.01
N GLY A 134 9.81 13.00 3.97
CA GLY A 134 8.36 12.80 3.91
C GLY A 134 7.86 11.84 4.99
N LEU A 135 8.57 10.74 5.19
CA LEU A 135 8.27 9.76 6.23
C LEU A 135 8.34 10.40 7.64
N HIS A 136 9.37 11.19 7.91
CA HIS A 136 9.54 11.87 9.19
C HIS A 136 8.45 12.91 9.45
N GLU A 137 8.16 13.77 8.47
CA GLU A 137 7.13 14.80 8.60
C GLU A 137 5.75 14.20 8.89
N GLU A 138 5.35 13.20 8.12
CA GLU A 138 4.03 12.57 8.27
C GLU A 138 3.95 11.74 9.55
N GLY A 139 5.00 11.03 9.90
CA GLY A 139 5.09 10.27 11.15
C GLY A 139 4.96 11.15 12.38
N SER A 140 5.61 12.31 12.38
CA SER A 140 5.53 13.29 13.48
C SER A 140 4.14 13.94 13.58
N ALA A 141 3.47 14.17 12.45
CA ALA A 141 2.15 14.79 12.41
C ALA A 141 1.04 13.89 12.95
N LYS A 142 1.26 12.58 13.01
CA LYS A 142 0.27 11.57 13.45
C LYS A 142 0.51 11.03 14.85
N GLU A 143 1.46 11.58 15.56
CA GLU A 143 1.67 11.26 16.98
C GLU A 143 0.65 11.94 17.90
#